data_e3e4a7a0a975b9a63a87074e0e27eeca
#
_entry.id   e3e4a7a0a975b9a63a87074e0e27eeca
#
_cell.length_a   1.000
_cell.length_b   1.000
_cell.length_c   1.000
_cell.angle_alpha   90.00
_cell.angle_beta   90.00
_cell.angle_gamma   90.00
#
_symmetry.space_group_name_H-M   'P 1'
#
loop_
_entity.id
_entity.type
_entity.pdbx_description
1 polymer ?
#
loop_
_entity_poly.entity_id
_entity_poly.type
_entity_poly.pdbx_seq_one_letter_code
_entity_poly.pdbx_strand_id
1 'polypeptide(L)'
;MNTRKPGRLEWLTVALLAVVLAWDASGLDLWAARLFGGPGGFPLKNHWLLEGVMHTGGRWLSWLLALWIVVGIWRPTGCLRRIDLAERFQLAASVAVAVLLISGIKRFSNTSCPAELEIFGRSARYVSHWAWFGPGDGGTGHCFPAGHASAAFAFVGGFFAFARQSPAIAHLWLALAVASGIALGAAQQMRGAHFMSHTLWTAWLCWASAFAIDRVRDLYATR
;
A
#
# COMPACT_ATOMS: atom_id res chain seq x y z
N MET A 1 -34.72 -1.69 9.76
CA MET A 1 -33.32 -1.72 9.29
C MET A 1 -32.98 -3.17 8.93
N ASN A 2 -32.88 -3.49 7.63
CA ASN A 2 -32.58 -4.85 7.19
C ASN A 2 -31.06 -5.03 7.28
N THR A 3 -30.57 -5.67 8.35
CA THR A 3 -29.14 -5.95 8.55
C THR A 3 -28.71 -7.05 7.57
N ARG A 4 -28.21 -6.63 6.42
CA ARG A 4 -27.62 -7.54 5.44
C ARG A 4 -26.45 -8.26 6.12
N LYS A 5 -26.47 -9.61 6.12
CA LYS A 5 -25.35 -10.40 6.65
C LYS A 5 -24.06 -10.02 5.90
N PRO A 6 -22.93 -9.85 6.61
CA PRO A 6 -21.66 -9.53 5.96
C PRO A 6 -21.28 -10.65 4.98
N GLY A 7 -20.83 -10.27 3.79
CA GLY A 7 -20.37 -11.19 2.78
C GLY A 7 -18.92 -11.65 2.99
N ARG A 8 -18.44 -12.50 2.08
CA ARG A 8 -17.06 -13.05 2.18
C ARG A 8 -15.98 -11.97 2.14
N LEU A 9 -16.17 -10.90 1.37
CA LEU A 9 -15.18 -9.83 1.24
C LEU A 9 -15.13 -8.93 2.48
N GLU A 10 -16.25 -8.69 3.14
CA GLU A 10 -16.29 -8.00 4.43
C GLU A 10 -15.50 -8.78 5.48
N TRP A 11 -15.74 -10.09 5.60
CA TRP A 11 -14.99 -10.94 6.52
C TRP A 11 -13.52 -11.00 6.20
N LEU A 12 -13.15 -11.07 4.90
CA LEU A 12 -11.75 -11.02 4.48
C LEU A 12 -11.09 -9.70 4.89
N THR A 13 -11.78 -8.57 4.66
CA THR A 13 -11.25 -7.25 5.03
C THR A 13 -11.01 -7.12 6.52
N VAL A 14 -11.94 -7.64 7.35
CA VAL A 14 -11.79 -7.67 8.82
C VAL A 14 -10.67 -8.62 9.24
N ALA A 15 -10.58 -9.79 8.65
CA ALA A 15 -9.52 -10.76 8.95
C ALA A 15 -8.12 -10.19 8.59
N LEU A 16 -7.98 -9.54 7.44
CA LEU A 16 -6.74 -8.85 7.06
C LEU A 16 -6.39 -7.74 8.04
N LEU A 17 -7.37 -6.95 8.52
CA LEU A 17 -7.13 -5.95 9.56
C LEU A 17 -6.63 -6.61 10.85
N ALA A 18 -7.26 -7.70 11.27
CA ALA A 18 -6.83 -8.41 12.47
C ALA A 18 -5.37 -8.92 12.36
N VAL A 19 -4.95 -9.40 11.18
CA VAL A 19 -3.56 -9.78 10.92
C VAL A 19 -2.61 -8.59 11.02
N VAL A 20 -2.98 -7.44 10.45
CA VAL A 20 -2.16 -6.21 10.52
C VAL A 20 -2.03 -5.73 11.97
N LEU A 21 -3.13 -5.71 12.73
CA LEU A 21 -3.13 -5.32 14.14
C LEU A 21 -2.34 -6.30 15.01
N ALA A 22 -2.44 -7.61 14.74
CA ALA A 22 -1.67 -8.63 15.45
C ALA A 22 -0.16 -8.47 15.21
N TRP A 23 0.26 -8.20 13.96
CA TRP A 23 1.64 -7.88 13.66
C TRP A 23 2.10 -6.62 14.40
N ASP A 24 1.31 -5.59 14.36
CA ASP A 24 1.61 -4.29 14.98
C ASP A 24 1.79 -4.41 16.49
N ALA A 25 0.90 -5.17 17.14
CA ALA A 25 0.96 -5.45 18.58
C ALA A 25 2.09 -6.41 18.98
N SER A 26 2.66 -7.15 18.04
CA SER A 26 3.67 -8.18 18.32
C SER A 26 5.06 -7.62 18.65
N GLY A 27 5.34 -6.36 18.28
CA GLY A 27 6.68 -5.76 18.39
C GLY A 27 7.73 -6.35 17.42
N LEU A 28 7.29 -7.18 16.45
CA LEU A 28 8.19 -7.86 15.49
C LEU A 28 8.88 -6.92 14.49
N ASP A 29 8.46 -5.68 14.37
CA ASP A 29 9.05 -4.71 13.44
C ASP A 29 10.55 -4.50 13.66
N LEU A 30 10.96 -4.31 14.91
CA LEU A 30 12.38 -4.14 15.23
C LEU A 30 13.19 -5.41 14.99
N TRP A 31 12.62 -6.57 15.32
CA TRP A 31 13.25 -7.86 15.03
C TRP A 31 13.42 -8.05 13.52
N ALA A 32 12.38 -7.81 12.73
CA ALA A 32 12.42 -7.94 11.29
C ALA A 32 13.38 -6.93 10.63
N ALA A 33 13.50 -5.71 11.16
CA ALA A 33 14.46 -4.73 10.67
C ALA A 33 15.91 -5.13 10.97
N ARG A 34 16.18 -5.75 12.14
CA ARG A 34 17.50 -6.26 12.51
C ARG A 34 18.02 -7.39 11.64
N LEU A 35 17.17 -8.06 10.87
CA LEU A 35 17.60 -9.05 9.87
C LEU A 35 18.40 -8.40 8.72
N PHE A 36 18.24 -7.10 8.51
CA PHE A 36 18.82 -6.36 7.38
C PHE A 36 19.73 -5.22 7.79
N GLY A 37 19.66 -4.77 9.05
CA GLY A 37 20.45 -3.66 9.58
C GLY A 37 21.00 -3.92 10.98
N GLY A 38 22.04 -3.19 11.34
CA GLY A 38 22.70 -3.24 12.65
C GLY A 38 23.24 -1.87 13.06
N PRO A 39 24.11 -1.79 14.10
CA PRO A 39 24.68 -0.53 14.58
C PRO A 39 25.42 0.27 13.51
N GLY A 40 25.90 -0.37 12.44
CA GLY A 40 26.51 0.27 11.27
C GLY A 40 25.53 0.74 10.20
N GLY A 41 24.23 0.62 10.44
CA GLY A 41 23.17 0.97 9.49
C GLY A 41 22.71 -0.21 8.66
N PHE A 42 22.16 0.08 7.48
CA PHE A 42 21.63 -0.89 6.52
C PHE A 42 22.58 -1.04 5.32
N PRO A 43 23.30 -2.16 5.18
CA PRO A 43 24.27 -2.36 4.09
C PRO A 43 23.66 -2.24 2.69
N LEU A 44 22.38 -2.61 2.55
CA LEU A 44 21.68 -2.58 1.28
C LEU A 44 20.96 -1.25 0.99
N LYS A 45 21.16 -0.21 1.80
CA LYS A 45 20.47 1.09 1.67
C LYS A 45 20.56 1.67 0.27
N ASN A 46 21.78 1.65 -0.31
CA ASN A 46 22.07 2.23 -1.63
C ASN A 46 22.36 1.14 -2.68
N HIS A 47 21.86 -0.09 -2.47
CA HIS A 47 22.06 -1.17 -3.45
C HIS A 47 21.33 -0.85 -4.76
N TRP A 48 22.01 -0.88 -5.88
CA TRP A 48 21.52 -0.44 -7.19
C TRP A 48 20.17 -1.06 -7.60
N LEU A 49 20.00 -2.37 -7.34
CA LEU A 49 18.75 -3.07 -7.65
C LEU A 49 17.59 -2.55 -6.79
N LEU A 50 17.82 -2.38 -5.48
CA LEU A 50 16.76 -1.98 -4.54
C LEU A 50 16.41 -0.49 -4.69
N GLU A 51 17.40 0.36 -4.94
CA GLU A 51 17.21 1.80 -5.08
C GLU A 51 16.91 2.21 -6.53
N GLY A 52 17.75 1.83 -7.47
CA GLY A 52 17.60 2.24 -8.87
C GLY A 52 16.41 1.56 -9.53
N VAL A 53 16.35 0.22 -9.48
CA VAL A 53 15.32 -0.53 -10.20
C VAL A 53 14.01 -0.56 -9.42
N MET A 54 14.03 -1.07 -8.17
CA MET A 54 12.77 -1.30 -7.45
C MET A 54 12.16 0.00 -6.91
N HIS A 55 12.95 0.88 -6.32
CA HIS A 55 12.42 2.14 -5.79
C HIS A 55 12.13 3.14 -6.92
N THR A 56 13.13 3.51 -7.72
CA THR A 56 12.97 4.56 -8.75
C THR A 56 12.22 4.02 -9.97
N GLY A 57 12.61 2.87 -10.50
CA GLY A 57 11.95 2.22 -11.63
C GLY A 57 10.51 1.83 -11.32
N GLY A 58 10.27 1.22 -10.14
CA GLY A 58 8.92 0.87 -9.67
C GLY A 58 8.00 2.09 -9.59
N ARG A 59 8.51 3.24 -9.10
CA ARG A 59 7.76 4.49 -9.06
C ARG A 59 7.38 4.99 -10.46
N TRP A 60 8.30 4.98 -11.41
CA TRP A 60 8.02 5.39 -12.79
C TRP A 60 7.02 4.47 -13.46
N LEU A 61 7.17 3.15 -13.29
CA LEU A 61 6.21 2.18 -13.82
C LEU A 61 4.81 2.40 -13.26
N SER A 62 4.71 2.69 -11.96
CA SER A 62 3.44 3.01 -11.29
C SER A 62 2.78 4.26 -11.92
N TRP A 63 3.54 5.33 -12.17
CA TRP A 63 3.01 6.52 -12.83
C TRP A 63 2.55 6.25 -14.26
N LEU A 64 3.31 5.47 -15.03
CA LEU A 64 2.93 5.07 -16.39
C LEU A 64 1.64 4.22 -16.38
N LEU A 65 1.51 3.29 -15.43
CA LEU A 65 0.30 2.48 -15.27
C LEU A 65 -0.90 3.35 -14.86
N ALA A 66 -0.72 4.28 -13.93
CA ALA A 66 -1.77 5.22 -13.54
C ALA A 66 -2.21 6.11 -14.71
N LEU A 67 -1.26 6.63 -15.49
CA LEU A 67 -1.55 7.40 -16.70
C LEU A 67 -2.33 6.55 -17.72
N TRP A 68 -1.90 5.30 -17.95
CA TRP A 68 -2.59 4.38 -18.85
C TRP A 68 -4.05 4.10 -18.40
N ILE A 69 -4.29 3.94 -17.10
CA ILE A 69 -5.64 3.77 -16.53
C ILE A 69 -6.47 5.04 -16.77
N VAL A 70 -5.94 6.23 -16.48
CA VAL A 70 -6.65 7.50 -16.66
C VAL A 70 -6.99 7.75 -18.13
N VAL A 71 -6.02 7.62 -19.03
CA VAL A 71 -6.26 7.73 -20.47
C VAL A 71 -7.26 6.68 -20.95
N GLY A 72 -7.16 5.48 -20.39
CA GLY A 72 -8.01 4.33 -20.69
C GLY A 72 -9.49 4.52 -20.30
N ILE A 73 -9.84 5.54 -19.52
CA ILE A 73 -11.24 5.89 -19.25
C ILE A 73 -11.94 6.19 -20.59
N TRP A 74 -11.33 7.02 -21.43
CA TRP A 74 -11.90 7.47 -22.72
C TRP A 74 -11.34 6.70 -23.91
N ARG A 75 -10.10 6.21 -23.83
CA ARG A 75 -9.40 5.47 -24.91
C ARG A 75 -8.93 4.10 -24.40
N PRO A 76 -9.88 3.16 -24.12
CA PRO A 76 -9.54 1.87 -23.55
C PRO A 76 -8.69 1.02 -24.49
N THR A 77 -7.61 0.44 -23.97
CA THR A 77 -6.72 -0.48 -24.66
C THR A 77 -6.50 -1.74 -23.83
N GLY A 78 -6.06 -2.82 -24.44
CA GLY A 78 -5.77 -4.07 -23.74
C GLY A 78 -6.95 -4.58 -22.90
N CYS A 79 -6.73 -4.93 -21.65
CA CYS A 79 -7.75 -5.45 -20.73
C CYS A 79 -8.82 -4.40 -20.37
N LEU A 80 -8.53 -3.10 -20.45
CA LEU A 80 -9.51 -2.05 -20.16
C LEU A 80 -10.68 -2.02 -21.14
N ARG A 81 -10.55 -2.65 -22.33
CA ARG A 81 -11.66 -2.85 -23.28
C ARG A 81 -12.71 -3.85 -22.77
N ARG A 82 -12.37 -4.67 -21.77
CA ARG A 82 -13.25 -5.70 -21.22
C ARG A 82 -14.12 -5.22 -20.06
N ILE A 83 -14.01 -3.96 -19.70
CA ILE A 83 -14.81 -3.34 -18.65
C ILE A 83 -15.45 -2.06 -19.18
N ASP A 84 -16.63 -1.73 -18.64
CA ASP A 84 -17.40 -0.57 -19.04
C ASP A 84 -16.79 0.76 -18.53
N LEU A 85 -17.41 1.87 -18.92
CA LEU A 85 -16.94 3.20 -18.53
C LEU A 85 -16.97 3.40 -17.01
N ALA A 86 -18.02 2.92 -16.33
CA ALA A 86 -18.15 3.08 -14.88
C ALA A 86 -17.10 2.28 -14.13
N GLU A 87 -16.75 1.09 -14.60
CA GLU A 87 -15.69 0.25 -14.03
C GLU A 87 -14.29 0.84 -14.25
N ARG A 88 -14.05 1.50 -15.40
CA ARG A 88 -12.81 2.25 -15.65
C ARG A 88 -12.68 3.46 -14.72
N PHE A 89 -13.77 4.19 -14.50
CA PHE A 89 -13.80 5.27 -13.49
C PHE A 89 -13.58 4.72 -12.08
N GLN A 90 -14.21 3.60 -11.72
CA GLN A 90 -13.99 2.94 -10.43
C GLN A 90 -12.53 2.59 -10.22
N LEU A 91 -11.86 2.01 -11.23
CA LEU A 91 -10.44 1.66 -11.16
C LEU A 91 -9.57 2.91 -10.97
N ALA A 92 -9.78 3.96 -11.76
CA ALA A 92 -9.02 5.21 -11.65
C ALA A 92 -9.25 5.88 -10.28
N ALA A 93 -10.51 5.93 -9.81
CA ALA A 93 -10.86 6.47 -8.50
C ALA A 93 -10.20 5.68 -7.36
N SER A 94 -10.17 4.33 -7.46
CA SER A 94 -9.53 3.48 -6.46
C SER A 94 -8.03 3.78 -6.34
N VAL A 95 -7.33 3.92 -7.46
CA VAL A 95 -5.90 4.29 -7.48
C VAL A 95 -5.70 5.68 -6.87
N ALA A 96 -6.48 6.66 -7.30
CA ALA A 96 -6.36 8.05 -6.82
C ALA A 96 -6.62 8.15 -5.31
N VAL A 97 -7.70 7.53 -4.81
CA VAL A 97 -8.04 7.52 -3.37
C VAL A 97 -6.96 6.83 -2.56
N ALA A 98 -6.46 5.67 -3.00
CA ALA A 98 -5.38 4.96 -2.31
C ALA A 98 -4.12 5.83 -2.20
N VAL A 99 -3.68 6.45 -3.29
CA VAL A 99 -2.50 7.33 -3.30
C VAL A 99 -2.69 8.56 -2.41
N LEU A 100 -3.85 9.21 -2.48
CA LEU A 100 -4.17 10.37 -1.65
C LEU A 100 -4.23 10.01 -0.16
N LEU A 101 -4.85 8.88 0.18
CA LEU A 101 -4.94 8.37 1.55
C LEU A 101 -3.55 8.09 2.14
N ILE A 102 -2.72 7.33 1.42
CA ILE A 102 -1.36 7.01 1.87
C ILE A 102 -0.50 8.27 1.99
N SER A 103 -0.56 9.17 1.01
CA SER A 103 0.20 10.43 1.02
C SER A 103 -0.26 11.36 2.14
N GLY A 104 -1.58 11.42 2.38
CA GLY A 104 -2.16 12.21 3.45
C GLY A 104 -1.71 11.73 4.83
N ILE A 105 -1.87 10.43 5.12
CA ILE A 105 -1.43 9.84 6.39
C ILE A 105 0.07 10.07 6.59
N LYS A 106 0.88 9.82 5.54
CA LYS A 106 2.33 9.98 5.58
C LYS A 106 2.76 11.40 5.96
N ARG A 107 2.03 12.41 5.48
CA ARG A 107 2.33 13.83 5.76
C ARG A 107 2.23 14.18 7.25
N PHE A 108 1.38 13.48 7.99
CA PHE A 108 1.15 13.71 9.42
C PHE A 108 1.91 12.73 10.32
N SER A 109 2.64 11.78 9.75
CA SER A 109 3.42 10.81 10.53
C SER A 109 4.68 11.47 11.12
N ASN A 110 4.83 11.37 12.44
CA ASN A 110 5.98 11.90 13.20
C ASN A 110 7.06 10.85 13.43
N THR A 111 6.92 9.64 12.86
CA THR A 111 7.88 8.54 13.05
C THR A 111 8.91 8.50 11.94
N SER A 112 10.17 8.33 12.31
CA SER A 112 11.30 8.17 11.40
C SER A 112 11.44 6.73 10.90
N CYS A 113 12.16 6.59 9.80
CA CYS A 113 12.40 5.28 9.18
C CYS A 113 13.46 4.48 9.94
N PRO A 114 13.49 3.14 9.82
CA PRO A 114 14.47 2.30 10.52
C PRO A 114 15.92 2.78 10.36
N ALA A 115 16.30 3.19 9.14
CA ALA A 115 17.66 3.66 8.85
C ALA A 115 18.04 4.98 9.53
N GLU A 116 17.13 5.64 10.25
CA GLU A 116 17.36 6.90 10.98
C GLU A 116 17.44 6.69 12.49
N LEU A 117 17.18 5.46 12.98
CA LEU A 117 17.09 5.17 14.41
C LEU A 117 18.44 4.96 15.08
N GLU A 118 18.54 5.33 16.36
CA GLU A 118 19.71 5.14 17.22
C GLU A 118 20.22 3.70 17.24
N ILE A 119 19.30 2.74 17.29
CA ILE A 119 19.62 1.30 17.28
C ILE A 119 20.30 0.82 15.98
N PHE A 120 20.24 1.63 14.92
CA PHE A 120 20.90 1.41 13.64
C PHE A 120 21.99 2.48 13.36
N GLY A 121 22.52 3.12 14.42
CA GLY A 121 23.65 4.03 14.32
C GLY A 121 23.31 5.46 13.88
N ARG A 122 22.07 5.90 14.09
CA ARG A 122 21.62 7.28 13.81
C ARG A 122 21.13 7.97 15.10
N SER A 123 20.28 9.00 14.98
CA SER A 123 19.91 9.86 16.11
C SER A 123 18.44 9.77 16.52
N ALA A 124 17.55 9.24 15.69
CA ALA A 124 16.14 9.18 16.00
C ALA A 124 15.81 8.04 16.97
N ARG A 125 14.90 8.26 17.92
CA ARG A 125 14.42 7.22 18.83
C ARG A 125 13.35 6.38 18.15
N TYR A 126 13.24 5.12 18.55
CA TYR A 126 12.11 4.32 18.13
C TYR A 126 10.84 4.77 18.84
N VAL A 127 9.86 5.24 18.08
CA VAL A 127 8.53 5.63 18.54
C VAL A 127 7.50 4.91 17.68
N SER A 128 6.41 4.43 18.31
CA SER A 128 5.31 3.81 17.58
C SER A 128 4.70 4.81 16.59
N HIS A 129 4.36 4.33 15.39
CA HIS A 129 3.66 5.14 14.39
C HIS A 129 2.25 5.61 14.83
N TRP A 130 1.73 5.11 15.95
CA TRP A 130 0.51 5.60 16.59
C TRP A 130 0.73 6.83 17.47
N ALA A 131 1.95 7.25 17.72
CA ALA A 131 2.26 8.44 18.52
C ALA A 131 2.11 9.73 17.69
N TRP A 132 0.90 9.99 17.21
CA TRP A 132 0.59 11.12 16.32
C TRP A 132 0.69 12.50 16.97
N PHE A 133 0.47 12.58 18.28
CA PHE A 133 0.38 13.84 19.04
C PHE A 133 1.54 14.05 20.00
N GLY A 134 2.55 13.20 19.97
CA GLY A 134 3.74 13.33 20.79
C GLY A 134 4.80 14.26 20.18
N PRO A 135 5.82 14.64 20.97
CA PRO A 135 7.03 15.22 20.41
C PRO A 135 7.60 14.21 19.38
N GLY A 136 8.06 14.71 18.24
CA GLY A 136 8.69 13.86 17.24
C GLY A 136 9.84 13.02 17.83
N ASP A 137 10.22 11.96 17.15
CA ASP A 137 11.26 11.01 17.59
C ASP A 137 12.71 11.54 17.46
N GLY A 138 12.86 12.80 17.05
CA GLY A 138 14.16 13.47 16.84
C GLY A 138 14.76 13.26 15.44
N GLY A 139 14.05 12.58 14.55
CA GLY A 139 14.44 12.38 13.15
C GLY A 139 13.58 13.16 12.17
N THR A 140 13.57 12.74 10.90
CA THR A 140 12.87 13.45 9.82
C THR A 140 11.35 13.21 9.79
N GLY A 141 10.87 12.18 10.48
CA GLY A 141 9.47 11.79 10.45
C GLY A 141 9.01 11.26 9.08
N HIS A 142 7.70 11.29 8.85
CA HIS A 142 7.06 10.95 7.57
C HIS A 142 7.36 9.53 7.05
N CYS A 143 7.59 8.55 7.95
CA CYS A 143 7.90 7.19 7.52
C CYS A 143 6.67 6.27 7.40
N PHE A 144 5.60 6.53 8.13
CA PHE A 144 4.38 5.72 8.07
C PHE A 144 3.28 6.40 7.25
N PRO A 145 2.55 5.66 6.43
CA PRO A 145 2.77 4.29 5.97
C PRO A 145 3.79 4.20 4.82
N ALA A 146 4.03 2.99 4.28
CA ALA A 146 5.02 2.76 3.24
C ALA A 146 4.58 3.28 1.86
N GLY A 147 4.97 4.50 1.52
CA GLY A 147 4.62 5.13 0.25
C GLY A 147 5.08 4.34 -0.99
N HIS A 148 6.23 3.68 -0.93
CA HIS A 148 6.75 2.89 -2.07
C HIS A 148 5.98 1.59 -2.30
N ALA A 149 5.47 0.96 -1.25
CA ALA A 149 4.60 -0.20 -1.38
C ALA A 149 3.26 0.18 -2.05
N SER A 150 2.78 1.41 -1.84
CA SER A 150 1.57 1.90 -2.50
C SER A 150 1.71 2.03 -4.02
N ALA A 151 2.94 2.14 -4.55
CA ALA A 151 3.20 2.13 -6.00
C ALA A 151 2.68 0.86 -6.71
N ALA A 152 2.41 -0.20 -5.95
CA ALA A 152 1.76 -1.41 -6.46
C ALA A 152 0.43 -1.69 -5.77
N PHE A 153 0.35 -1.59 -4.44
CA PHE A 153 -0.91 -1.87 -3.72
C PHE A 153 -2.05 -0.92 -4.08
N ALA A 154 -1.79 0.31 -4.55
CA ALA A 154 -2.86 1.20 -5.02
C ALA A 154 -3.67 0.61 -6.19
N PHE A 155 -3.11 -0.35 -6.92
CA PHE A 155 -3.76 -0.98 -8.07
C PHE A 155 -4.64 -2.19 -7.70
N VAL A 156 -4.73 -2.60 -6.42
CA VAL A 156 -5.60 -3.73 -6.00
C VAL A 156 -7.08 -3.49 -6.37
N GLY A 157 -7.48 -2.21 -6.55
CA GLY A 157 -8.82 -1.83 -7.03
C GLY A 157 -9.22 -2.44 -8.36
N GLY A 158 -8.25 -2.87 -9.18
CA GLY A 158 -8.52 -3.59 -10.42
C GLY A 158 -9.24 -4.93 -10.21
N PHE A 159 -9.02 -5.60 -9.07
CA PHE A 159 -9.79 -6.78 -8.70
C PHE A 159 -11.30 -6.50 -8.74
N PHE A 160 -11.72 -5.45 -8.07
CA PHE A 160 -13.14 -5.08 -8.01
C PHE A 160 -13.68 -4.60 -9.37
N ALA A 161 -12.90 -3.82 -10.10
CA ALA A 161 -13.31 -3.32 -11.40
C ALA A 161 -13.49 -4.43 -12.45
N PHE A 162 -12.61 -5.44 -12.45
CA PHE A 162 -12.70 -6.55 -13.42
C PHE A 162 -13.59 -7.70 -12.97
N ALA A 163 -13.93 -7.84 -11.68
CA ALA A 163 -14.56 -9.02 -11.11
C ALA A 163 -15.91 -9.39 -11.76
N ARG A 164 -16.68 -8.38 -12.20
CA ARG A 164 -18.01 -8.58 -12.78
C ARG A 164 -17.97 -9.10 -14.21
N GLN A 165 -17.04 -8.61 -15.03
CA GLN A 165 -16.98 -8.90 -16.46
C GLN A 165 -15.86 -9.86 -16.86
N SER A 166 -14.79 -9.92 -16.08
CA SER A 166 -13.60 -10.70 -16.41
C SER A 166 -12.91 -11.25 -15.15
N PRO A 167 -13.52 -12.25 -14.45
CA PRO A 167 -12.99 -12.75 -13.17
C PRO A 167 -11.54 -13.25 -13.24
N ALA A 168 -11.14 -13.87 -14.35
CA ALA A 168 -9.77 -14.33 -14.53
C ALA A 168 -8.77 -13.15 -14.54
N ILE A 169 -9.11 -12.05 -15.21
CA ILE A 169 -8.29 -10.83 -15.22
C ILE A 169 -8.29 -10.21 -13.83
N ALA A 170 -9.42 -10.19 -13.12
CA ALA A 170 -9.48 -9.66 -11.75
C ALA A 170 -8.50 -10.37 -10.81
N HIS A 171 -8.48 -11.71 -10.82
CA HIS A 171 -7.56 -12.47 -9.97
C HIS A 171 -6.09 -12.31 -10.39
N LEU A 172 -5.79 -12.32 -11.69
CA LEU A 172 -4.45 -12.05 -12.18
C LEU A 172 -3.97 -10.65 -11.77
N TRP A 173 -4.83 -9.65 -11.94
CA TRP A 173 -4.55 -8.28 -11.56
C TRP A 173 -4.24 -8.15 -10.07
N LEU A 174 -5.09 -8.76 -9.22
CA LEU A 174 -4.87 -8.80 -7.78
C LEU A 174 -3.55 -9.48 -7.42
N ALA A 175 -3.27 -10.64 -8.02
CA ALA A 175 -2.05 -11.38 -7.77
C ALA A 175 -0.80 -10.55 -8.14
N LEU A 176 -0.81 -9.88 -9.28
CA LEU A 176 0.29 -9.02 -9.73
C LEU A 176 0.45 -7.79 -8.81
N ALA A 177 -0.63 -7.11 -8.44
CA ALA A 177 -0.58 -5.96 -7.55
C ALA A 177 -0.06 -6.35 -6.15
N VAL A 178 -0.53 -7.47 -5.60
CA VAL A 178 -0.08 -7.97 -4.28
C VAL A 178 1.36 -8.43 -4.33
N ALA A 179 1.76 -9.24 -5.32
CA ALA A 179 3.14 -9.72 -5.45
C ALA A 179 4.13 -8.56 -5.62
N SER A 180 3.80 -7.59 -6.48
CA SER A 180 4.63 -6.40 -6.68
C SER A 180 4.69 -5.53 -5.42
N GLY A 181 3.56 -5.36 -4.71
CA GLY A 181 3.51 -4.60 -3.46
C GLY A 181 4.36 -5.23 -2.36
N ILE A 182 4.31 -6.56 -2.22
CA ILE A 182 5.17 -7.30 -1.29
C ILE A 182 6.64 -7.13 -1.68
N ALA A 183 6.98 -7.30 -2.96
CA ALA A 183 8.35 -7.16 -3.43
C ALA A 183 8.91 -5.75 -3.18
N LEU A 184 8.13 -4.70 -3.51
CA LEU A 184 8.51 -3.32 -3.25
C LEU A 184 8.63 -3.03 -1.74
N GLY A 185 7.70 -3.53 -0.93
CA GLY A 185 7.74 -3.39 0.53
C GLY A 185 8.97 -4.07 1.14
N ALA A 186 9.25 -5.32 0.74
CA ALA A 186 10.43 -6.05 1.17
C ALA A 186 11.74 -5.33 0.79
N ALA A 187 11.82 -4.82 -0.44
CA ALA A 187 12.97 -4.03 -0.87
C ALA A 187 13.19 -2.80 0.02
N GLN A 188 12.13 -2.09 0.41
CA GLN A 188 12.25 -0.94 1.31
C GLN A 188 12.62 -1.35 2.74
N GLN A 189 12.16 -2.51 3.21
CA GLN A 189 12.58 -3.05 4.50
C GLN A 189 14.06 -3.40 4.51
N MET A 190 14.57 -4.08 3.47
CA MET A 190 16.00 -4.40 3.33
C MET A 190 16.89 -3.16 3.30
N ARG A 191 16.37 -2.04 2.81
CA ARG A 191 17.04 -0.73 2.79
C ARG A 191 16.94 0.05 4.11
N GLY A 192 16.14 -0.43 5.08
CA GLY A 192 15.80 0.32 6.28
C GLY A 192 14.90 1.53 6.05
N ALA A 193 14.24 1.60 4.90
CA ALA A 193 13.35 2.71 4.54
C ALA A 193 11.95 2.59 5.14
N HIS A 194 11.50 1.39 5.48
CA HIS A 194 10.21 1.14 6.13
C HIS A 194 10.26 -0.09 7.03
N PHE A 195 9.41 -0.12 8.06
CA PHE A 195 9.08 -1.32 8.81
C PHE A 195 8.09 -2.21 8.05
N MET A 196 7.99 -3.49 8.43
CA MET A 196 7.02 -4.41 7.84
C MET A 196 5.58 -3.97 8.13
N SER A 197 5.28 -3.50 9.34
CA SER A 197 3.97 -2.94 9.67
C SER A 197 3.55 -1.83 8.71
N HIS A 198 4.46 -0.94 8.31
CA HIS A 198 4.17 0.14 7.36
C HIS A 198 3.71 -0.41 6.00
N THR A 199 4.32 -1.52 5.55
CA THR A 199 3.94 -2.21 4.31
C THR A 199 2.58 -2.90 4.44
N LEU A 200 2.33 -3.58 5.55
CA LEU A 200 1.06 -4.26 5.83
C LEU A 200 -0.10 -3.26 5.94
N TRP A 201 0.10 -2.15 6.65
CA TRP A 201 -0.89 -1.08 6.71
C TRP A 201 -1.18 -0.48 5.34
N THR A 202 -0.14 -0.25 4.53
CA THR A 202 -0.33 0.24 3.15
C THR A 202 -1.17 -0.73 2.34
N ALA A 203 -0.89 -2.03 2.40
CA ALA A 203 -1.66 -3.05 1.70
C ALA A 203 -3.13 -3.04 2.13
N TRP A 204 -3.38 -3.01 3.45
CA TRP A 204 -4.74 -3.00 3.99
C TRP A 204 -5.50 -1.72 3.64
N LEU A 205 -4.88 -0.55 3.76
CA LEU A 205 -5.51 0.73 3.43
C LEU A 205 -5.88 0.81 1.94
N CYS A 206 -5.01 0.34 1.04
CA CYS A 206 -5.29 0.28 -0.39
C CYS A 206 -6.44 -0.70 -0.69
N TRP A 207 -6.46 -1.88 -0.05
CA TRP A 207 -7.56 -2.85 -0.18
C TRP A 207 -8.87 -2.27 0.34
N ALA A 208 -8.88 -1.76 1.58
CA ALA A 208 -10.09 -1.27 2.24
C ALA A 208 -10.72 -0.08 1.50
N SER A 209 -9.89 0.85 0.99
CA SER A 209 -10.38 2.00 0.21
C SER A 209 -10.97 1.55 -1.13
N ALA A 210 -10.33 0.61 -1.84
CA ALA A 210 -10.85 0.06 -3.09
C ALA A 210 -12.15 -0.73 -2.87
N PHE A 211 -12.23 -1.51 -1.80
CA PHE A 211 -13.44 -2.21 -1.39
C PHE A 211 -14.58 -1.25 -1.05
N ALA A 212 -14.29 -0.17 -0.32
CA ALA A 212 -15.30 0.85 0.00
C ALA A 212 -15.86 1.52 -1.26
N ILE A 213 -15.00 1.85 -2.23
CA ILE A 213 -15.43 2.41 -3.52
C ILE A 213 -16.34 1.43 -4.27
N ASP A 214 -15.98 0.14 -4.29
CA ASP A 214 -16.82 -0.89 -4.90
C ASP A 214 -18.21 -0.97 -4.25
N ARG A 215 -18.28 -0.93 -2.91
CA ARG A 215 -19.56 -0.91 -2.20
C ARG A 215 -20.41 0.33 -2.48
N VAL A 216 -19.78 1.50 -2.53
CA VAL A 216 -20.46 2.74 -2.90
C VAL A 216 -21.05 2.63 -4.30
N ARG A 217 -20.27 2.13 -5.28
CA ARG A 217 -20.77 1.91 -6.64
C ARG A 217 -21.99 0.99 -6.67
N ASP A 218 -21.95 -0.14 -5.95
CA ASP A 218 -23.09 -1.09 -5.91
C ASP A 218 -24.36 -0.43 -5.37
N LEU A 219 -24.25 0.46 -4.39
CA LEU A 219 -25.41 1.19 -3.85
C LEU A 219 -26.05 2.13 -4.88
N TYR A 220 -25.26 2.71 -5.79
CA TYR A 220 -25.77 3.57 -6.85
C TYR A 220 -26.30 2.79 -8.07
N ALA A 221 -25.75 1.63 -8.35
CA ALA A 221 -26.18 0.79 -9.46
C ALA A 221 -27.53 0.08 -9.20
N THR A 222 -27.98 0.01 -7.94
CA THR A 222 -29.26 -0.61 -7.53
C THR A 222 -30.41 0.41 -7.40
N ARG A 223 -30.17 1.67 -7.67
CA ARG A 223 -31.18 2.74 -7.72
C ARG A 223 -31.55 3.09 -9.14
#